data_a9fde20df33dcd6adbd416ead3417e0a
#
_entry.id   a9fde20df33dcd6adbd416ead3417e0a
#
_cell.length_a   1.000
_cell.length_b   1.000
_cell.length_c   1.000
_cell.angle_alpha   90.00
_cell.angle_beta   90.00
_cell.angle_gamma   90.00
#
_symmetry.space_group_name_H-M   'P 1'
#
loop_
_entity.id
_entity.type
_entity.pdbx_description
1 polymer ?
#
loop_
_entity_poly.entity_id
_entity_poly.type
_entity_poly.pdbx_seq_one_letter_code
_entity_poly.pdbx_strand_id
1 'polypeptide(L)'
;MKLLPQEMAPVTPQMQALTDRYLSPHINALTDALRALRHAVDAQLKPAMPEYFGKPYPIGRCEPIARVALNLLPETMRSATDPGMVALRDFLLAGGEIRSIWGILRGRYFQNALQIGALYVDVGNDTVDPKKPQIEILPLAESGMESVRDIAHCAAIAASYWETEVYANHVIPSLAPLLPLLTAPPNQPAAPQLACDYMIALSMRDGFRDAEAWLASRPSPPDHVAERLRAATPAHLLSPSLALGREQALAACTTARAQNRHLDMAWRDARVRDYLSIRL
;
A
#
# COMPACT_ATOMS: atom_id res chain seq x y z
N MET A 1 17.50 9.27 -7.52
CA MET A 1 16.04 9.53 -7.53
C MET A 1 15.52 9.28 -6.12
N LYS A 2 14.67 10.13 -5.57
CA LYS A 2 14.10 9.94 -4.22
C LYS A 2 13.12 8.77 -4.26
N LEU A 3 13.19 7.86 -3.29
CA LEU A 3 12.25 6.75 -3.15
C LEU A 3 10.83 7.27 -2.89
N LEU A 4 9.85 6.57 -3.44
CA LEU A 4 8.43 6.78 -3.09
C LEU A 4 8.17 6.32 -1.64
N PRO A 5 7.11 6.79 -1.00
CA PRO A 5 6.68 6.24 0.29
C PRO A 5 6.52 4.73 0.20
N GLN A 6 7.05 4.00 1.17
CA GLN A 6 6.99 2.53 1.22
C GLN A 6 7.64 1.82 0.01
N GLU A 7 8.44 2.49 -0.81
CA GLU A 7 9.22 1.85 -1.87
C GLU A 7 10.40 1.07 -1.25
N MET A 8 10.69 -0.09 -1.83
CA MET A 8 11.89 -0.85 -1.46
C MET A 8 13.14 -0.06 -1.79
N ALA A 9 14.07 0.02 -0.82
CA ALA A 9 15.38 0.60 -1.08
C ALA A 9 16.31 -0.44 -1.74
N PRO A 10 17.16 -0.02 -2.68
CA PRO A 10 18.24 -0.87 -3.16
C PRO A 10 19.14 -1.30 -1.99
N VAL A 11 19.51 -2.59 -1.96
CA VAL A 11 20.46 -3.10 -0.97
C VAL A 11 21.85 -2.65 -1.35
N THR A 12 22.45 -1.80 -0.50
CA THR A 12 23.84 -1.37 -0.68
C THR A 12 24.80 -2.43 -0.12
N PRO A 13 26.07 -2.49 -0.58
CA PRO A 13 27.08 -3.37 0.00
C PRO A 13 27.26 -3.16 1.51
N GLN A 14 27.17 -1.92 1.99
CA GLN A 14 27.22 -1.61 3.42
C GLN A 14 26.04 -2.23 4.17
N MET A 15 24.81 -2.09 3.64
CA MET A 15 23.61 -2.63 4.27
C MET A 15 23.62 -4.16 4.27
N GLN A 16 24.13 -4.79 3.20
CA GLN A 16 24.38 -6.23 3.15
C GLN A 16 25.35 -6.67 4.24
N ALA A 17 26.50 -6.01 4.36
CA ALA A 17 27.52 -6.35 5.36
C ALA A 17 26.98 -6.22 6.80
N LEU A 18 26.17 -5.19 7.09
CA LEU A 18 25.52 -5.04 8.39
C LEU A 18 24.52 -6.17 8.65
N THR A 19 23.73 -6.52 7.65
CA THR A 19 22.77 -7.63 7.72
C THR A 19 23.47 -8.95 8.03
N ASP A 20 24.54 -9.26 7.27
CA ASP A 20 25.33 -10.50 7.43
C ASP A 20 25.98 -10.58 8.80
N ARG A 21 26.45 -9.46 9.32
CA ARG A 21 27.13 -9.40 10.62
C ARG A 21 26.18 -9.53 11.80
N TYR A 22 25.06 -8.83 11.78
CA TYR A 22 24.20 -8.68 12.96
C TYR A 22 22.94 -9.53 12.91
N LEU A 23 22.33 -9.71 11.73
CA LEU A 23 21.02 -10.36 11.61
C LEU A 23 21.12 -11.81 11.14
N SER A 24 21.93 -12.09 10.13
CA SER A 24 22.00 -13.44 9.54
C SER A 24 22.35 -14.53 10.55
N PRO A 25 23.26 -14.34 11.52
CA PRO A 25 23.53 -15.35 12.55
C PRO A 25 22.39 -15.58 13.53
N HIS A 26 21.41 -14.66 13.58
CA HIS A 26 20.33 -14.67 14.56
C HIS A 26 18.93 -14.81 13.94
N ILE A 27 18.81 -15.25 12.69
CA ILE A 27 17.53 -15.32 11.94
C ILE A 27 16.46 -16.10 12.70
N ASN A 28 16.78 -17.25 13.29
CA ASN A 28 15.82 -18.03 14.05
C ASN A 28 15.34 -17.28 15.30
N ALA A 29 16.27 -16.69 16.06
CA ALA A 29 15.93 -15.91 17.25
C ALA A 29 15.12 -14.66 16.88
N LEU A 30 15.46 -14.00 15.77
CA LEU A 30 14.69 -12.86 15.25
C LEU A 30 13.28 -13.27 14.83
N THR A 31 13.13 -14.43 14.19
CA THR A 31 11.81 -14.97 13.82
C THR A 31 10.95 -15.23 15.05
N ASP A 32 11.51 -15.81 16.12
CA ASP A 32 10.80 -16.08 17.36
C ASP A 32 10.41 -14.79 18.09
N ALA A 33 11.32 -13.82 18.14
CA ALA A 33 11.07 -12.50 18.72
C ALA A 33 9.97 -11.72 17.96
N LEU A 34 10.00 -11.76 16.64
CA LEU A 34 8.95 -11.15 15.79
C LEU A 34 7.61 -11.88 15.92
N ARG A 35 7.62 -13.19 16.16
CA ARG A 35 6.40 -13.95 16.47
C ARG A 35 5.80 -13.51 17.81
N ALA A 36 6.62 -13.30 18.84
CA ALA A 36 6.17 -12.75 20.12
C ALA A 36 5.60 -11.32 19.95
N LEU A 37 6.26 -10.48 19.16
CA LEU A 37 5.75 -9.15 18.80
C LEU A 37 4.40 -9.26 18.08
N ARG A 38 4.26 -10.19 17.12
CA ARG A 38 3.02 -10.40 16.39
C ARG A 38 1.88 -10.84 17.33
N HIS A 39 2.13 -11.63 18.36
CA HIS A 39 1.11 -11.96 19.37
C HIS A 39 0.62 -10.70 20.10
N ALA A 40 1.50 -9.75 20.41
CA ALA A 40 1.09 -8.48 21.00
C ALA A 40 0.27 -7.62 20.02
N VAL A 41 0.62 -7.63 18.76
CA VAL A 41 -0.18 -6.99 17.67
C VAL A 41 -1.56 -7.61 17.57
N ASP A 42 -1.65 -8.94 17.57
CA ASP A 42 -2.91 -9.67 17.46
C ASP A 42 -3.83 -9.41 18.66
N ALA A 43 -3.26 -9.29 19.87
CA ALA A 43 -4.02 -8.93 21.07
C ALA A 43 -4.69 -7.55 20.97
N GLN A 44 -4.09 -6.61 20.23
CA GLN A 44 -4.66 -5.28 19.98
C GLN A 44 -5.65 -5.29 18.82
N LEU A 45 -5.28 -5.91 17.70
CA LEU A 45 -6.03 -5.78 16.45
C LEU A 45 -7.21 -6.75 16.33
N LYS A 46 -7.08 -7.97 16.83
CA LYS A 46 -8.13 -8.98 16.67
C LYS A 46 -9.46 -8.57 17.32
N PRO A 47 -9.51 -7.98 18.54
CA PRO A 47 -10.75 -7.47 19.11
C PRO A 47 -11.30 -6.25 18.36
N ALA A 48 -10.41 -5.37 17.86
CA ALA A 48 -10.80 -4.14 17.17
C ALA A 48 -11.23 -4.37 15.72
N MET A 49 -10.74 -5.44 15.07
CA MET A 49 -10.95 -5.73 13.66
C MET A 49 -11.23 -7.23 13.45
N PRO A 50 -12.26 -7.81 14.09
CA PRO A 50 -12.49 -9.26 14.06
C PRO A 50 -12.84 -9.78 12.67
N GLU A 51 -13.45 -8.92 11.84
CA GLU A 51 -13.91 -9.24 10.49
C GLU A 51 -13.65 -8.06 9.53
N TYR A 52 -13.49 -8.36 8.23
CA TYR A 52 -13.36 -7.38 7.16
C TYR A 52 -13.97 -7.97 5.88
N PHE A 53 -15.08 -7.39 5.44
CA PHE A 53 -15.84 -7.88 4.28
C PHE A 53 -16.10 -9.40 4.33
N GLY A 54 -16.59 -9.89 5.47
CA GLY A 54 -16.89 -11.30 5.67
C GLY A 54 -15.66 -12.21 5.90
N LYS A 55 -14.45 -11.66 5.89
CA LYS A 55 -13.21 -12.43 6.10
C LYS A 55 -12.75 -12.28 7.56
N PRO A 56 -12.55 -13.40 8.29
CA PRO A 56 -12.10 -13.32 9.68
C PRO A 56 -10.64 -12.85 9.78
N TYR A 57 -10.29 -12.28 10.93
CA TYR A 57 -8.90 -11.95 11.26
C TYR A 57 -8.01 -13.20 11.16
N PRO A 58 -6.80 -13.13 10.57
CA PRO A 58 -6.07 -11.94 10.12
C PRO A 58 -6.23 -11.62 8.61
N ILE A 59 -7.11 -12.29 7.88
CA ILE A 59 -7.21 -12.17 6.42
C ILE A 59 -7.43 -10.72 5.98
N GLY A 60 -6.57 -10.23 5.05
CA GLY A 60 -6.63 -8.87 4.54
C GLY A 60 -6.15 -7.78 5.50
N ARG A 61 -5.43 -8.13 6.57
CA ARG A 61 -4.93 -7.18 7.60
C ARG A 61 -3.42 -6.94 7.54
N CYS A 62 -2.74 -7.20 6.42
CA CYS A 62 -1.29 -7.03 6.32
C CYS A 62 -0.86 -5.59 6.66
N GLU A 63 -1.59 -4.55 6.20
CA GLU A 63 -1.26 -3.16 6.52
C GLU A 63 -1.35 -2.85 8.02
N PRO A 64 -2.51 -3.01 8.70
CA PRO A 64 -2.58 -2.69 10.12
C PRO A 64 -1.63 -3.54 10.98
N ILE A 65 -1.39 -4.80 10.62
CA ILE A 65 -0.44 -5.66 11.31
C ILE A 65 0.98 -5.12 11.17
N ALA A 66 1.45 -4.85 9.95
CA ALA A 66 2.80 -4.33 9.71
C ALA A 66 3.02 -2.96 10.39
N ARG A 67 2.02 -2.08 10.34
CA ARG A 67 2.07 -0.75 10.96
C ARG A 67 2.14 -0.82 12.48
N VAL A 68 1.28 -1.62 13.12
CA VAL A 68 1.31 -1.77 14.59
C VAL A 68 2.59 -2.46 15.03
N ALA A 69 3.06 -3.49 14.31
CA ALA A 69 4.34 -4.14 14.60
C ALA A 69 5.50 -3.12 14.55
N LEU A 70 5.57 -2.30 13.50
CA LEU A 70 6.60 -1.27 13.38
C LEU A 70 6.54 -0.24 14.51
N ASN A 71 5.34 0.14 14.97
CA ASN A 71 5.16 1.07 16.08
C ASN A 71 5.58 0.48 17.43
N LEU A 72 5.42 -0.82 17.65
CA LEU A 72 5.80 -1.51 18.88
C LEU A 72 7.31 -1.84 18.94
N LEU A 73 7.97 -1.97 17.80
CA LEU A 73 9.38 -2.35 17.73
C LEU A 73 10.32 -1.52 18.62
N PRO A 74 10.26 -0.18 18.65
CA PRO A 74 11.19 0.62 19.47
C PRO A 74 11.13 0.29 20.96
N GLU A 75 9.93 0.11 21.49
CA GLU A 75 9.74 -0.23 22.92
C GLU A 75 10.17 -1.68 23.20
N THR A 76 9.80 -2.61 22.29
CA THR A 76 10.20 -4.00 22.40
C THR A 76 11.73 -4.15 22.40
N MET A 77 12.43 -3.44 21.53
CA MET A 77 13.89 -3.47 21.46
C MET A 77 14.57 -2.84 22.70
N ARG A 78 13.96 -1.80 23.27
CA ARG A 78 14.55 -1.07 24.43
C ARG A 78 14.73 -1.99 25.63
N SER A 79 13.73 -2.82 25.91
CA SER A 79 13.70 -3.71 27.09
C SER A 79 14.12 -5.16 26.75
N ALA A 80 14.49 -5.45 25.50
CA ALA A 80 14.75 -6.81 25.05
C ALA A 80 16.02 -7.41 25.66
N THR A 81 15.89 -8.65 26.09
CA THR A 81 16.98 -9.51 26.50
C THR A 81 17.09 -10.76 25.57
N ASP A 82 16.11 -10.99 24.71
CA ASP A 82 16.17 -12.08 23.75
C ASP A 82 17.18 -11.79 22.63
N PRO A 83 17.88 -12.83 22.12
CA PRO A 83 18.95 -12.63 21.17
C PRO A 83 18.50 -11.99 19.84
N GLY A 84 17.26 -12.19 19.42
CA GLY A 84 16.72 -11.68 18.16
C GLY A 84 16.54 -10.17 18.18
N MET A 85 15.87 -9.64 19.21
CA MET A 85 15.67 -8.19 19.36
C MET A 85 16.96 -7.48 19.76
N VAL A 86 17.86 -8.14 20.51
CA VAL A 86 19.22 -7.61 20.78
C VAL A 86 19.99 -7.44 19.48
N ALA A 87 20.01 -8.47 18.61
CA ALA A 87 20.66 -8.42 17.32
C ALA A 87 20.07 -7.30 16.42
N LEU A 88 18.75 -7.14 16.41
CA LEU A 88 18.06 -6.08 15.67
C LEU A 88 18.45 -4.68 16.19
N ARG A 89 18.50 -4.50 17.51
CA ARG A 89 18.94 -3.26 18.14
C ARG A 89 20.39 -2.94 17.78
N ASP A 90 21.30 -3.91 17.87
CA ASP A 90 22.72 -3.74 17.56
C ASP A 90 22.92 -3.44 16.07
N PHE A 91 22.13 -4.06 15.19
CA PHE A 91 22.10 -3.72 13.76
C PHE A 91 21.74 -2.24 13.54
N LEU A 92 20.71 -1.74 14.20
CA LEU A 92 20.30 -0.33 14.08
C LEU A 92 21.35 0.63 14.65
N LEU A 93 21.94 0.29 15.81
CA LEU A 93 23.02 1.09 16.41
C LEU A 93 24.28 1.15 15.51
N ALA A 94 24.50 0.13 14.70
CA ALA A 94 25.59 0.10 13.72
C ALA A 94 25.27 0.85 12.41
N GLY A 95 24.10 1.50 12.30
CA GLY A 95 23.66 2.24 11.12
C GLY A 95 22.79 1.44 10.16
N GLY A 96 22.24 0.32 10.61
CA GLY A 96 21.23 -0.41 9.86
C GLY A 96 19.89 0.34 9.76
N GLU A 97 19.05 -0.04 8.80
CA GLU A 97 17.77 0.62 8.55
C GLU A 97 16.61 -0.36 8.57
N ILE A 98 15.48 0.11 9.12
CA ILE A 98 14.16 -0.53 9.00
C ILE A 98 13.24 0.42 8.25
N ARG A 99 12.46 -0.10 7.32
CA ARG A 99 11.42 0.66 6.62
C ARG A 99 10.19 -0.20 6.36
N SER A 100 9.03 0.41 6.40
CA SER A 100 7.82 -0.19 5.83
C SER A 100 7.93 -0.21 4.32
N ILE A 101 7.58 -1.33 3.70
CA ILE A 101 7.49 -1.48 2.26
C ILE A 101 6.12 -1.99 1.87
N TRP A 102 5.65 -1.55 0.69
CA TRP A 102 4.44 -2.01 0.06
C TRP A 102 4.71 -2.30 -1.41
N GLY A 103 4.12 -3.37 -1.91
CA GLY A 103 4.29 -3.75 -3.29
C GLY A 103 3.56 -5.03 -3.64
N ILE A 104 4.01 -5.68 -4.69
CA ILE A 104 3.44 -6.92 -5.20
C ILE A 104 4.35 -8.06 -4.77
N LEU A 105 3.80 -9.05 -4.07
CA LEU A 105 4.53 -10.22 -3.66
C LEU A 105 4.30 -11.37 -4.65
N ARG A 106 5.40 -11.84 -5.24
CA ARG A 106 5.44 -13.02 -6.16
C ARG A 106 4.48 -12.87 -7.35
N GLY A 107 4.27 -11.62 -7.81
CA GLY A 107 3.37 -11.30 -8.93
C GLY A 107 1.89 -11.63 -8.69
N ARG A 108 1.45 -11.86 -7.43
CA ARG A 108 0.12 -12.42 -7.14
C ARG A 108 -0.79 -11.52 -6.31
N TYR A 109 -0.25 -10.80 -5.32
CA TYR A 109 -1.06 -10.00 -4.40
C TYR A 109 -0.27 -8.85 -3.80
N PHE A 110 -0.97 -7.82 -3.34
CA PHE A 110 -0.36 -6.74 -2.61
C PHE A 110 0.01 -7.17 -1.19
N GLN A 111 1.19 -6.75 -0.72
CA GLN A 111 1.66 -7.03 0.62
C GLN A 111 2.29 -5.81 1.26
N ASN A 112 2.03 -5.63 2.57
CA ASN A 112 2.76 -4.72 3.45
C ASN A 112 3.73 -5.54 4.28
N ALA A 113 5.00 -5.19 4.20
CA ALA A 113 6.07 -5.86 4.92
C ALA A 113 7.09 -4.85 5.45
N LEU A 114 8.15 -5.33 6.06
CA LEU A 114 9.30 -4.54 6.47
C LEU A 114 10.52 -4.93 5.63
N GLN A 115 11.28 -3.95 5.21
CA GLN A 115 12.65 -4.16 4.78
C GLN A 115 13.55 -3.85 5.96
N ILE A 116 14.30 -4.85 6.44
CA ILE A 116 15.28 -4.71 7.52
C ILE A 116 16.65 -5.01 6.93
N GLY A 117 17.38 -3.94 6.60
CA GLY A 117 18.62 -4.08 5.88
C GLY A 117 18.42 -4.74 4.51
N ALA A 118 19.07 -5.88 4.31
CA ALA A 118 18.96 -6.70 3.10
C ALA A 118 17.84 -7.78 3.20
N LEU A 119 17.06 -7.78 4.27
CA LEU A 119 15.99 -8.76 4.50
C LEU A 119 14.61 -8.21 4.16
N TYR A 120 13.80 -9.06 3.55
CA TYR A 120 12.35 -8.99 3.54
C TYR A 120 11.82 -9.65 4.82
N VAL A 121 11.01 -8.92 5.57
CA VAL A 121 10.43 -9.40 6.84
C VAL A 121 8.93 -9.15 6.80
N ASP A 122 8.19 -10.23 6.65
CA ASP A 122 6.72 -10.19 6.65
C ASP A 122 6.19 -10.69 7.99
N VAL A 123 5.61 -9.77 8.75
CA VAL A 123 4.94 -10.07 10.03
C VAL A 123 3.44 -10.34 9.84
N GLY A 124 2.96 -10.27 8.62
CA GLY A 124 1.58 -10.52 8.21
C GLY A 124 1.45 -11.59 7.12
N ASN A 125 2.39 -12.53 7.02
CA ASN A 125 2.43 -13.54 5.96
C ASN A 125 1.20 -14.46 5.92
N ASP A 126 0.52 -14.67 7.06
CA ASP A 126 -0.73 -15.42 7.20
C ASP A 126 -1.99 -14.64 6.78
N THR A 127 -1.85 -13.37 6.38
CA THR A 127 -3.00 -12.51 6.02
C THR A 127 -3.61 -12.81 4.65
N VAL A 128 -2.94 -13.58 3.83
CA VAL A 128 -3.44 -14.07 2.53
C VAL A 128 -3.84 -15.53 2.58
N ASP A 129 -3.24 -16.32 3.47
CA ASP A 129 -3.55 -17.72 3.73
C ASP A 129 -3.21 -18.05 5.19
N PRO A 130 -4.22 -18.35 6.04
CA PRO A 130 -4.00 -18.62 7.47
C PRO A 130 -3.17 -19.87 7.77
N LYS A 131 -2.91 -20.71 6.76
CA LYS A 131 -2.07 -21.90 6.89
C LYS A 131 -0.58 -21.58 6.82
N LYS A 132 -0.23 -20.38 6.36
CA LYS A 132 1.16 -19.93 6.32
C LYS A 132 1.68 -19.59 7.71
N PRO A 133 3.00 -19.67 7.94
CA PRO A 133 3.62 -19.10 9.13
C PRO A 133 3.30 -17.59 9.24
N GLN A 134 3.09 -17.09 10.43
CA GLN A 134 2.83 -15.67 10.67
C GLN A 134 4.00 -14.77 10.25
N ILE A 135 5.21 -15.27 10.40
CA ILE A 135 6.46 -14.56 10.11
C ILE A 135 7.19 -15.25 8.96
N GLU A 136 7.57 -14.47 7.95
CA GLU A 136 8.47 -14.90 6.88
C GLU A 136 9.67 -13.95 6.83
N ILE A 137 10.89 -14.48 6.88
CA ILE A 137 12.13 -13.72 6.71
C ILE A 137 12.92 -14.37 5.57
N LEU A 138 13.25 -13.56 4.56
CA LEU A 138 14.02 -13.99 3.39
C LEU A 138 15.03 -12.89 3.01
N PRO A 139 16.11 -13.23 2.30
CA PRO A 139 16.84 -12.21 1.56
C PRO A 139 15.88 -11.42 0.66
N LEU A 140 16.00 -10.09 0.64
CA LEU A 140 15.07 -9.25 -0.13
C LEU A 140 15.02 -9.66 -1.62
N ALA A 141 16.17 -9.99 -2.19
CA ALA A 141 16.31 -10.42 -3.58
C ALA A 141 15.58 -11.75 -3.88
N GLU A 142 15.33 -12.60 -2.86
CA GLU A 142 14.71 -13.91 -3.00
C GLU A 142 13.23 -13.90 -2.61
N SER A 143 12.74 -12.83 -2.04
CA SER A 143 11.37 -12.71 -1.52
C SER A 143 10.32 -12.75 -2.63
N GLY A 144 10.67 -12.30 -3.83
CA GLY A 144 9.73 -12.05 -4.93
C GLY A 144 8.87 -10.80 -4.70
N MET A 145 9.30 -9.92 -3.78
CA MET A 145 8.66 -8.61 -3.58
C MET A 145 9.12 -7.65 -4.66
N GLU A 146 8.20 -6.98 -5.32
CA GLU A 146 8.47 -5.98 -6.34
C GLU A 146 7.65 -4.71 -6.14
N SER A 147 8.22 -3.57 -6.53
CA SER A 147 7.51 -2.30 -6.52
C SER A 147 6.45 -2.26 -7.62
N VAL A 148 5.33 -1.60 -7.37
CA VAL A 148 4.35 -1.30 -8.42
C VAL A 148 5.00 -0.33 -9.42
N ARG A 149 5.02 -0.71 -10.70
CA ARG A 149 5.72 0.04 -11.75
C ARG A 149 4.92 1.24 -12.25
N ASP A 150 3.63 1.01 -12.46
CA ASP A 150 2.69 1.95 -13.07
C ASP A 150 1.24 1.60 -12.67
N ILE A 151 0.29 2.43 -13.10
CA ILE A 151 -1.14 2.25 -12.79
C ILE A 151 -1.69 0.98 -13.44
N ALA A 152 -1.25 0.62 -14.63
CA ALA A 152 -1.70 -0.59 -15.31
C ALA A 152 -1.26 -1.86 -14.58
N HIS A 153 -0.04 -1.87 -14.04
CA HIS A 153 0.47 -2.97 -13.21
C HIS A 153 -0.36 -3.11 -11.91
N CYS A 154 -0.64 -1.99 -11.22
CA CYS A 154 -1.52 -2.00 -10.06
C CYS A 154 -2.90 -2.56 -10.41
N ALA A 155 -3.50 -2.10 -11.50
CA ALA A 155 -4.83 -2.53 -11.94
C ALA A 155 -4.89 -4.03 -12.26
N ALA A 156 -3.86 -4.58 -12.90
CA ALA A 156 -3.80 -6.01 -13.23
C ALA A 156 -3.77 -6.89 -11.96
N ILE A 157 -2.98 -6.49 -10.97
CA ILE A 157 -2.93 -7.22 -9.69
C ILE A 157 -4.23 -7.02 -8.90
N ALA A 158 -4.79 -5.81 -8.86
CA ALA A 158 -6.07 -5.56 -8.20
C ALA A 158 -7.19 -6.43 -8.80
N ALA A 159 -7.27 -6.51 -10.12
CA ALA A 159 -8.28 -7.31 -10.81
C ALA A 159 -8.19 -8.80 -10.43
N SER A 160 -6.98 -9.38 -10.39
CA SER A 160 -6.78 -10.79 -10.07
C SER A 160 -6.86 -11.10 -8.59
N TYR A 161 -6.23 -10.28 -7.74
CA TYR A 161 -6.12 -10.54 -6.30
C TYR A 161 -7.40 -10.23 -5.52
N TRP A 162 -8.09 -9.14 -5.90
CA TRP A 162 -9.35 -8.77 -5.27
C TRP A 162 -10.57 -9.29 -6.03
N GLU A 163 -10.35 -10.04 -7.13
CA GLU A 163 -11.43 -10.55 -7.98
C GLU A 163 -12.40 -9.43 -8.38
N THR A 164 -11.85 -8.25 -8.73
CA THR A 164 -12.61 -7.02 -8.98
C THR A 164 -12.51 -6.57 -10.42
N GLU A 165 -13.58 -5.97 -10.92
CA GLU A 165 -13.50 -5.19 -12.14
C GLU A 165 -12.80 -3.86 -11.86
N VAL A 166 -11.95 -3.41 -12.80
CA VAL A 166 -11.17 -2.18 -12.68
C VAL A 166 -11.46 -1.27 -13.87
N TYR A 167 -11.87 -0.05 -13.56
CA TYR A 167 -12.26 0.96 -14.54
C TYR A 167 -11.43 2.24 -14.38
N ALA A 168 -11.52 3.13 -15.38
CA ALA A 168 -11.02 4.49 -15.27
C ALA A 168 -11.93 5.35 -14.39
N ASN A 169 -11.34 6.20 -13.55
CA ASN A 169 -12.09 7.14 -12.71
C ASN A 169 -12.62 8.33 -13.53
N HIS A 170 -13.62 8.07 -14.35
CA HIS A 170 -14.36 9.10 -15.08
C HIS A 170 -15.55 9.67 -14.27
N VAL A 171 -15.78 9.15 -13.06
CA VAL A 171 -16.93 9.52 -12.21
C VAL A 171 -16.62 10.72 -11.32
N ILE A 172 -15.38 10.80 -10.80
CA ILE A 172 -14.95 11.86 -9.89
C ILE A 172 -13.69 12.54 -10.48
N PRO A 173 -13.86 13.42 -11.51
CA PRO A 173 -12.73 14.00 -12.23
C PRO A 173 -11.76 14.77 -11.34
N SER A 174 -12.26 15.41 -10.27
CA SER A 174 -11.41 16.15 -9.32
C SER A 174 -10.41 15.29 -8.57
N LEU A 175 -10.66 13.98 -8.44
CA LEU A 175 -9.77 13.01 -7.82
C LEU A 175 -8.96 12.19 -8.84
N ALA A 176 -9.36 12.20 -10.11
CA ALA A 176 -8.79 11.34 -11.13
C ALA A 176 -7.25 11.47 -11.31
N PRO A 177 -6.62 12.65 -11.16
CA PRO A 177 -5.16 12.75 -11.23
C PRO A 177 -4.43 11.93 -10.18
N LEU A 178 -4.95 11.84 -8.95
CA LEU A 178 -4.34 11.09 -7.85
C LEU A 178 -4.89 9.67 -7.71
N LEU A 179 -6.16 9.47 -8.07
CA LEU A 179 -6.91 8.23 -7.89
C LEU A 179 -7.57 7.83 -9.21
N PRO A 180 -6.78 7.47 -10.24
CA PRO A 180 -7.30 7.21 -11.59
C PRO A 180 -8.05 5.88 -11.74
N LEU A 181 -7.93 4.97 -10.76
CA LEU A 181 -8.59 3.67 -10.77
C LEU A 181 -9.92 3.71 -10.01
N LEU A 182 -10.92 3.01 -10.53
CA LEU A 182 -12.11 2.58 -9.81
C LEU A 182 -12.13 1.06 -9.72
N THR A 183 -12.38 0.52 -8.55
CA THR A 183 -12.58 -0.91 -8.33
C THR A 183 -14.05 -1.18 -8.03
N ALA A 184 -14.59 -2.25 -8.60
CA ALA A 184 -15.96 -2.69 -8.39
C ALA A 184 -15.97 -4.19 -8.00
N PRO A 185 -15.60 -4.53 -6.77
CA PRO A 185 -15.57 -5.92 -6.33
C PRO A 185 -16.99 -6.49 -6.22
N PRO A 186 -17.17 -7.80 -6.43
CA PRO A 186 -18.47 -8.45 -6.27
C PRO A 186 -19.04 -8.20 -4.88
N ASN A 187 -20.33 -7.86 -4.81
CA ASN A 187 -21.08 -7.64 -3.57
C ASN A 187 -20.53 -6.54 -2.63
N GLN A 188 -19.72 -5.63 -3.15
CA GLN A 188 -19.21 -4.46 -2.42
C GLN A 188 -19.50 -3.19 -3.23
N PRO A 189 -19.56 -2.02 -2.57
CA PRO A 189 -19.66 -0.77 -3.31
C PRO A 189 -18.42 -0.54 -4.17
N ALA A 190 -18.62 0.01 -5.35
CA ALA A 190 -17.52 0.49 -6.15
C ALA A 190 -16.87 1.70 -5.48
N ALA A 191 -15.55 1.77 -5.53
CA ALA A 191 -14.77 2.82 -4.88
C ALA A 191 -13.61 3.26 -5.77
N PRO A 192 -13.15 4.53 -5.63
CA PRO A 192 -11.81 4.86 -6.06
C PRO A 192 -10.80 3.95 -5.37
N GLN A 193 -9.65 3.70 -6.02
CA GLN A 193 -8.56 2.97 -5.37
C GLN A 193 -8.28 3.54 -3.99
N LEU A 194 -7.88 2.70 -3.04
CA LEU A 194 -7.48 3.16 -1.71
C LEU A 194 -6.43 4.28 -1.84
N ALA A 195 -6.54 5.30 -0.99
CA ALA A 195 -5.60 6.40 -0.91
C ALA A 195 -4.25 5.90 -0.35
N CYS A 196 -3.58 5.06 -1.12
CA CYS A 196 -2.26 4.52 -0.84
C CYS A 196 -1.21 5.58 -1.15
N ASP A 197 -0.40 5.94 -0.17
CA ASP A 197 0.64 6.97 -0.32
C ASP A 197 1.60 6.66 -1.46
N TYR A 198 1.94 5.39 -1.67
CA TYR A 198 2.76 4.94 -2.79
C TYR A 198 2.13 5.30 -4.14
N MET A 199 0.86 4.90 -4.37
CA MET A 199 0.18 5.12 -5.65
C MET A 199 -0.07 6.60 -5.93
N ILE A 200 -0.38 7.38 -4.90
CA ILE A 200 -0.50 8.83 -4.99
C ILE A 200 0.84 9.45 -5.39
N ALA A 201 1.93 9.07 -4.73
CA ALA A 201 3.26 9.57 -5.06
C ALA A 201 3.73 9.10 -6.44
N LEU A 202 3.35 7.90 -6.87
CA LEU A 202 3.61 7.39 -8.21
C LEU A 202 2.93 8.26 -9.28
N SER A 203 1.65 8.58 -9.10
CA SER A 203 0.91 9.48 -10.00
C SER A 203 1.49 10.90 -10.03
N MET A 204 1.96 11.41 -8.88
CA MET A 204 2.60 12.73 -8.80
C MET A 204 3.99 12.75 -9.45
N ARG A 205 4.75 11.67 -9.39
CA ARG A 205 6.16 11.58 -9.81
C ARG A 205 6.38 11.99 -11.26
N ASP A 206 5.44 11.65 -12.15
CA ASP A 206 5.52 11.96 -13.58
C ASP A 206 4.61 13.12 -14.02
N GLY A 207 4.02 13.82 -13.05
CA GLY A 207 3.07 14.92 -13.31
C GLY A 207 1.74 14.41 -13.85
N PHE A 208 1.25 13.30 -13.33
CA PHE A 208 -0.04 12.69 -13.66
C PHE A 208 -0.14 12.15 -15.10
N ARG A 209 0.98 11.90 -15.80
CA ARG A 209 0.95 11.42 -17.20
C ARG A 209 0.50 9.97 -17.28
N ASP A 210 0.94 9.11 -16.37
CA ASP A 210 0.49 7.71 -16.29
C ASP A 210 -1.01 7.64 -15.95
N ALA A 211 -1.47 8.49 -15.03
CA ALA A 211 -2.89 8.62 -14.72
C ALA A 211 -3.71 9.08 -15.95
N GLU A 212 -3.23 10.08 -16.69
CA GLU A 212 -3.86 10.57 -17.91
C GLU A 212 -3.92 9.48 -19.01
N ALA A 213 -2.82 8.73 -19.20
CA ALA A 213 -2.77 7.62 -20.15
C ALA A 213 -3.75 6.50 -19.79
N TRP A 214 -3.84 6.14 -18.50
CA TRP A 214 -4.82 5.20 -18.00
C TRP A 214 -6.26 5.67 -18.29
N LEU A 215 -6.59 6.90 -17.90
CA LEU A 215 -7.91 7.50 -18.11
C LEU A 215 -8.29 7.59 -19.59
N ALA A 216 -7.32 7.85 -20.47
CA ALA A 216 -7.56 7.90 -21.90
C ALA A 216 -7.84 6.54 -22.55
N SER A 217 -7.20 5.48 -22.03
CA SER A 217 -7.21 4.16 -22.69
C SER A 217 -8.23 3.18 -22.11
N ARG A 218 -8.72 3.40 -20.89
CA ARG A 218 -9.57 2.42 -20.21
C ARG A 218 -11.04 2.81 -20.21
N PRO A 219 -11.94 1.81 -20.11
CA PRO A 219 -13.37 2.08 -20.12
C PRO A 219 -13.83 2.81 -18.86
N SER A 220 -14.90 3.58 -19.04
CA SER A 220 -15.70 4.09 -17.91
C SER A 220 -16.39 2.92 -17.20
N PRO A 221 -16.71 3.06 -15.92
CA PRO A 221 -17.55 2.08 -15.24
C PRO A 221 -18.94 2.04 -15.87
N PRO A 222 -19.66 0.90 -15.79
CA PRO A 222 -21.07 0.81 -16.18
C PRO A 222 -21.93 1.85 -15.44
N ASP A 223 -23.06 2.25 -16.06
CA ASP A 223 -23.92 3.31 -15.52
C ASP A 223 -24.37 3.04 -14.08
N HIS A 224 -24.78 1.83 -13.77
CA HIS A 224 -25.21 1.46 -12.42
C HIS A 224 -24.11 1.58 -11.36
N VAL A 225 -22.83 1.36 -11.74
CA VAL A 225 -21.65 1.55 -10.88
C VAL A 225 -21.41 3.05 -10.69
N ALA A 226 -21.43 3.80 -11.81
CA ALA A 226 -21.21 5.24 -11.81
C ALA A 226 -22.28 5.98 -10.97
N GLU A 227 -23.54 5.60 -11.09
CA GLU A 227 -24.67 6.19 -10.33
C GLU A 227 -24.53 5.96 -8.83
N ARG A 228 -24.21 4.73 -8.41
CA ARG A 228 -23.97 4.42 -6.98
C ARG A 228 -22.82 5.24 -6.41
N LEU A 229 -21.71 5.31 -7.13
CA LEU A 229 -20.55 6.08 -6.69
C LEU A 229 -20.86 7.59 -6.62
N ARG A 230 -21.65 8.12 -7.57
CA ARG A 230 -22.12 9.51 -7.50
C ARG A 230 -23.00 9.77 -6.30
N ALA A 231 -23.93 8.88 -6.02
CA ALA A 231 -24.81 9.02 -4.85
C ALA A 231 -24.06 9.05 -3.52
N ALA A 232 -22.90 8.37 -3.45
CA ALA A 232 -22.02 8.35 -2.28
C ALA A 232 -21.05 9.54 -2.21
N THR A 233 -20.89 10.28 -3.32
CA THR A 233 -19.86 11.32 -3.46
C THR A 233 -20.45 12.71 -3.20
N PRO A 234 -19.81 13.56 -2.38
CA PRO A 234 -20.25 14.95 -2.20
C PRO A 234 -20.35 15.71 -3.53
N ALA A 235 -21.41 16.49 -3.71
CA ALA A 235 -21.73 17.16 -4.97
C ALA A 235 -20.59 18.05 -5.52
N HIS A 236 -19.81 18.68 -4.66
CA HIS A 236 -18.72 19.56 -5.10
C HIS A 236 -17.54 18.81 -5.75
N LEU A 237 -17.49 17.47 -5.63
CA LEU A 237 -16.45 16.63 -6.25
C LEU A 237 -16.90 16.05 -7.60
N LEU A 238 -18.19 16.16 -7.92
CA LEU A 238 -18.77 15.54 -9.11
C LEU A 238 -18.68 16.45 -10.33
N SER A 239 -18.58 15.83 -11.49
CA SER A 239 -18.78 16.51 -12.75
C SER A 239 -20.26 16.83 -12.94
N PRO A 240 -20.63 18.02 -13.45
CA PRO A 240 -22.02 18.38 -13.74
C PRO A 240 -22.63 17.54 -14.88
N SER A 241 -21.81 16.86 -15.68
CA SER A 241 -22.25 16.04 -16.82
C SER A 241 -21.61 14.66 -16.84
N LEU A 242 -22.45 13.63 -16.95
CA LEU A 242 -22.03 12.24 -17.15
C LEU A 242 -21.30 12.03 -18.50
N ALA A 243 -21.81 12.65 -19.56
CA ALA A 243 -21.28 12.49 -20.91
C ALA A 243 -19.86 13.06 -21.05
N LEU A 244 -19.50 14.00 -20.21
CA LEU A 244 -18.20 14.68 -20.24
C LEU A 244 -17.23 14.16 -19.17
N GLY A 245 -17.59 13.12 -18.41
CA GLY A 245 -16.80 12.63 -17.29
C GLY A 245 -15.37 12.23 -17.67
N ARG A 246 -15.19 11.55 -18.82
CA ARG A 246 -13.87 11.19 -19.34
C ARG A 246 -13.06 12.42 -19.74
N GLU A 247 -13.63 13.33 -20.51
CA GLU A 247 -12.95 14.56 -20.96
C GLU A 247 -12.56 15.42 -19.77
N GLN A 248 -13.41 15.50 -18.76
CA GLN A 248 -13.13 16.25 -17.54
C GLN A 248 -12.05 15.60 -16.69
N ALA A 249 -11.99 14.27 -16.60
CA ALA A 249 -10.92 13.57 -15.92
C ALA A 249 -9.55 13.82 -16.59
N LEU A 250 -9.50 13.79 -17.93
CA LEU A 250 -8.31 14.13 -18.70
C LEU A 250 -7.92 15.61 -18.53
N ALA A 251 -8.89 16.51 -18.62
CA ALA A 251 -8.68 17.94 -18.39
C ALA A 251 -8.18 18.22 -16.96
N ALA A 252 -8.65 17.47 -15.96
CA ALA A 252 -8.17 17.59 -14.59
C ALA A 252 -6.68 17.24 -14.46
N CYS A 253 -6.20 16.17 -15.14
CA CYS A 253 -4.77 15.83 -15.17
C CYS A 253 -3.94 16.93 -15.84
N THR A 254 -4.39 17.41 -17.00
CA THR A 254 -3.71 18.49 -17.74
C THR A 254 -3.65 19.79 -16.91
N THR A 255 -4.76 20.17 -16.29
CA THR A 255 -4.86 21.36 -15.44
C THR A 255 -3.98 21.23 -14.19
N ALA A 256 -4.03 20.10 -13.51
CA ALA A 256 -3.22 19.84 -12.33
C ALA A 256 -1.72 19.90 -12.66
N ARG A 257 -1.31 19.38 -13.81
CA ARG A 257 0.07 19.45 -14.30
C ARG A 257 0.47 20.89 -14.63
N ALA A 258 -0.35 21.63 -15.34
CA ALA A 258 -0.08 23.04 -15.69
C ALA A 258 0.05 23.94 -14.44
N GLN A 259 -0.66 23.60 -13.38
CA GLN A 259 -0.60 24.27 -12.07
C GLN A 259 0.50 23.72 -11.15
N ASN A 260 1.37 22.82 -11.62
CA ASN A 260 2.40 22.15 -10.82
C ASN A 260 1.86 21.43 -9.55
N ARG A 261 0.62 20.93 -9.58
CA ARG A 261 -0.01 20.27 -8.44
C ARG A 261 0.72 18.98 -8.03
N HIS A 262 1.48 18.38 -8.91
CA HIS A 262 2.34 17.24 -8.63
C HIS A 262 3.49 17.56 -7.65
N LEU A 263 3.77 18.85 -7.38
CA LEU A 263 4.74 19.32 -6.39
C LEU A 263 4.05 19.90 -5.13
N ASP A 264 2.73 19.97 -5.12
CA ASP A 264 1.92 20.65 -4.10
C ASP A 264 1.35 19.62 -3.11
N MET A 265 2.04 19.44 -1.97
CA MET A 265 1.61 18.50 -0.93
C MET A 265 0.31 18.95 -0.24
N ALA A 266 0.06 20.25 -0.12
CA ALA A 266 -1.17 20.76 0.49
C ALA A 266 -2.39 20.45 -0.40
N TRP A 267 -2.24 20.57 -1.72
CA TRP A 267 -3.25 20.16 -2.69
C TRP A 267 -3.49 18.65 -2.63
N ARG A 268 -2.41 17.84 -2.59
CA ARG A 268 -2.51 16.39 -2.40
C ARG A 268 -3.36 16.03 -1.18
N ASP A 269 -3.02 16.62 -0.03
CA ASP A 269 -3.69 16.34 1.24
C ASP A 269 -5.17 16.79 1.23
N ALA A 270 -5.48 17.88 0.51
CA ALA A 270 -6.86 18.28 0.28
C ALA A 270 -7.63 17.21 -0.52
N ARG A 271 -7.04 16.67 -1.61
CA ARG A 271 -7.67 15.61 -2.41
C ARG A 271 -7.85 14.31 -1.62
N VAL A 272 -6.91 13.95 -0.74
CA VAL A 272 -7.06 12.81 0.16
C VAL A 272 -8.22 13.02 1.14
N ARG A 273 -8.38 14.23 1.71
CA ARG A 273 -9.56 14.55 2.54
C ARG A 273 -10.86 14.46 1.77
N ASP A 274 -10.88 14.92 0.53
CA ASP A 274 -12.04 14.79 -0.35
C ASP A 274 -12.40 13.32 -0.58
N TYR A 275 -11.41 12.47 -0.87
CA TYR A 275 -11.61 11.03 -0.97
C TYR A 275 -12.23 10.43 0.31
N LEU A 276 -11.72 10.81 1.48
CA LEU A 276 -12.23 10.33 2.77
C LEU A 276 -13.65 10.83 3.09
N SER A 277 -14.14 11.82 2.37
CA SER A 277 -15.51 12.32 2.51
C SER A 277 -16.56 11.52 1.73
N ILE A 278 -16.13 10.61 0.85
CA ILE A 278 -17.02 9.70 0.09
C ILE A 278 -17.60 8.67 1.07
N ARG A 279 -18.91 8.53 1.11
CA ARG A 279 -19.65 7.64 2.02
C ARG A 279 -20.05 6.35 1.29
N LEU A 280 -19.09 5.44 1.12
CA LEU A 280 -19.28 4.14 0.47
C LEU A 280 -19.99 3.13 1.37
#